data_1c9cb74c5c75a9606f8208852fc4a2e7
#
_entry.id   1c9cb74c5c75a9606f8208852fc4a2e7
#
_cell.length_a   1.000
_cell.length_b   1.000
_cell.length_c   1.000
_cell.angle_alpha   90.00
_cell.angle_beta   90.00
_cell.angle_gamma   90.00
#
_symmetry.space_group_name_H-M   'P 1'
#
loop_
_entity.id
_entity.type
_entity.pdbx_description
1 polymer ?
#
loop_
_entity_poly.entity_id
_entity_poly.type
_entity_poly.pdbx_seq_one_letter_code
_entity_poly.pdbx_strand_id
1 'polypeptide(L)'
;VNSRGDTRTISDAHKTTGNLSLAEAIKISSNVAMALFSQRLSAPEQFEALRDFGFGSPTGVEFPSEARGALRMPDRWDGYSKASIAMGYEFQVTPVQLAAAYAAIANDGILLTPTLVREVRGADGRVAYSHQPEPVRRAVTVDVARTLRGYLRSVLEEGGTAEGARLANYSLAGKTGTAQKTEGKGYIAGRYTASFAAIFPADDPQLVVVVKIDDPKGAYYGGQTAAPLTRSMLEEALAARQSAIDRMRLVETTPGTGVAAGAPAPEARPEPPEQRVIVALPVAGGEPRRGRTLVPRVAGVSLRRAANALHRRGFRVAIRGDGTALRTTPAAGDSAAVGSLVTVWAE
;
A
#
# COMPACT_ATOMS: atom_id res chain seq x y z
N VAL A 1 -11.77 -6.71 29.94
CA VAL A 1 -11.42 -7.81 30.84
C VAL A 1 -11.17 -9.04 29.98
N ASN A 2 -10.03 -9.70 30.12
CA ASN A 2 -9.74 -10.96 29.42
C ASN A 2 -10.34 -12.16 30.19
N SER A 3 -10.21 -13.34 29.61
CA SER A 3 -10.69 -14.60 30.27
C SER A 3 -10.02 -14.91 31.61
N ARG A 4 -8.95 -14.20 32.01
CA ARG A 4 -8.22 -14.31 33.28
C ARG A 4 -8.60 -13.23 34.29
N GLY A 5 -9.54 -12.33 33.92
CA GLY A 5 -9.95 -11.22 34.79
C GLY A 5 -9.03 -9.99 34.75
N ASP A 6 -7.96 -10.01 33.95
CA ASP A 6 -7.10 -8.85 33.82
C ASP A 6 -7.83 -7.71 33.09
N THR A 7 -7.49 -6.48 33.42
CA THR A 7 -8.01 -5.26 32.77
C THR A 7 -6.90 -4.52 32.03
N ARG A 8 -7.21 -3.99 30.85
CA ARG A 8 -6.34 -3.10 30.11
C ARG A 8 -7.05 -1.77 29.89
N THR A 9 -6.43 -0.69 30.33
CA THR A 9 -6.93 0.67 30.05
C THR A 9 -6.45 1.12 28.66
N ILE A 10 -7.38 1.61 27.85
CA ILE A 10 -7.09 2.25 26.56
C ILE A 10 -7.28 3.75 26.74
N SER A 11 -6.33 4.53 26.27
CA SER A 11 -6.37 5.99 26.33
C SER A 11 -6.04 6.60 24.96
N ASP A 12 -6.55 7.79 24.71
CA ASP A 12 -6.21 8.60 23.57
C ASP A 12 -5.00 9.51 23.86
N ALA A 13 -4.27 9.89 22.84
CA ALA A 13 -3.18 10.88 22.94
C ALA A 13 -3.72 12.26 23.36
N HIS A 14 -4.94 12.59 22.93
CA HIS A 14 -5.63 13.82 23.29
C HIS A 14 -6.98 13.47 23.94
N LYS A 15 -7.23 14.00 25.11
CA LYS A 15 -8.52 13.79 25.82
C LYS A 15 -9.63 14.47 25.04
N THR A 16 -10.66 13.72 24.70
CA THR A 16 -11.90 14.19 24.12
C THR A 16 -13.06 13.93 25.08
N THR A 17 -14.02 14.82 25.10
CA THR A 17 -15.25 14.66 25.89
C THR A 17 -16.44 14.49 24.93
N GLY A 18 -17.35 13.59 25.27
CA GLY A 18 -18.56 13.33 24.49
C GLY A 18 -18.46 12.16 23.53
N ASN A 19 -19.49 11.98 22.72
CA ASN A 19 -19.59 10.91 21.73
C ASN A 19 -18.90 11.34 20.44
N LEU A 20 -18.13 10.44 19.85
CA LEU A 20 -17.47 10.63 18.54
C LEU A 20 -18.20 9.82 17.47
N SER A 21 -18.46 10.44 16.33
CA SER A 21 -18.75 9.73 15.08
C SER A 21 -17.51 8.98 14.59
N LEU A 22 -17.67 8.06 13.65
CA LEU A 22 -16.53 7.37 13.04
C LEU A 22 -15.59 8.33 12.30
N ALA A 23 -16.16 9.34 11.64
CA ALA A 23 -15.39 10.38 10.96
C ALA A 23 -14.49 11.16 11.94
N GLU A 24 -15.06 11.62 13.06
CA GLU A 24 -14.31 12.33 14.12
C GLU A 24 -13.26 11.41 14.77
N ALA A 25 -13.60 10.16 15.04
CA ALA A 25 -12.66 9.18 15.58
C ALA A 25 -11.44 8.96 14.65
N ILE A 26 -11.65 8.92 13.34
CA ILE A 26 -10.57 8.84 12.34
C ILE A 26 -9.79 10.15 12.27
N LYS A 27 -10.46 11.30 12.26
CA LYS A 27 -9.87 12.63 12.20
C LYS A 27 -8.83 12.85 13.30
N ILE A 28 -9.21 12.59 14.55
CA ILE A 28 -8.35 12.80 15.72
C ILE A 28 -7.55 11.54 16.13
N SER A 29 -7.73 10.45 15.40
CA SER A 29 -7.06 9.16 15.70
C SER A 29 -7.36 8.62 17.09
N SER A 30 -8.64 8.60 17.50
CA SER A 30 -9.05 8.10 18.81
C SER A 30 -8.92 6.58 18.91
N ASN A 31 -8.04 6.11 19.76
CA ASN A 31 -7.88 4.68 20.10
C ASN A 31 -9.12 4.13 20.81
N VAL A 32 -9.66 4.92 21.74
CA VAL A 32 -10.85 4.53 22.53
C VAL A 32 -12.04 4.33 21.61
N ALA A 33 -12.33 5.28 20.72
CA ALA A 33 -13.43 5.17 19.78
C ALA A 33 -13.25 4.00 18.81
N MET A 34 -12.04 3.79 18.25
CA MET A 34 -11.78 2.66 17.36
C MET A 34 -11.94 1.30 18.07
N ALA A 35 -11.49 1.19 19.31
CA ALA A 35 -11.72 -0.01 20.14
C ALA A 35 -13.21 -0.27 20.37
N LEU A 36 -14.01 0.77 20.63
CA LEU A 36 -15.47 0.67 20.80
C LEU A 36 -16.18 0.31 19.49
N PHE A 37 -15.81 0.94 18.37
CA PHE A 37 -16.38 0.59 17.07
C PHE A 37 -16.07 -0.86 16.69
N SER A 38 -14.88 -1.36 17.00
CA SER A 38 -14.51 -2.75 16.72
C SER A 38 -15.38 -3.79 17.43
N GLN A 39 -16.03 -3.41 18.54
CA GLN A 39 -16.93 -4.33 19.24
C GLN A 39 -18.16 -4.74 18.39
N ARG A 40 -18.50 -3.95 17.37
CA ARG A 40 -19.61 -4.25 16.45
C ARG A 40 -19.28 -5.38 15.47
N LEU A 41 -18.00 -5.75 15.34
CA LEU A 41 -17.54 -6.84 14.49
C LEU A 41 -17.21 -8.07 15.35
N SER A 42 -17.44 -9.24 14.84
CA SER A 42 -16.82 -10.46 15.36
C SER A 42 -15.32 -10.50 15.03
N ALA A 43 -14.55 -11.35 15.70
CA ALA A 43 -13.13 -11.51 15.40
C ALA A 43 -12.87 -12.03 13.95
N PRO A 44 -13.65 -13.01 13.42
CA PRO A 44 -13.56 -13.40 12.03
C PRO A 44 -13.84 -12.24 11.06
N GLU A 45 -14.90 -11.45 11.25
CA GLU A 45 -15.24 -10.32 10.37
C GLU A 45 -14.12 -9.27 10.35
N GLN A 46 -13.54 -8.93 11.49
CA GLN A 46 -12.41 -8.01 11.57
C GLN A 46 -11.17 -8.56 10.87
N PHE A 47 -10.90 -9.85 11.00
CA PHE A 47 -9.81 -10.54 10.32
C PHE A 47 -10.01 -10.54 8.80
N GLU A 48 -11.20 -10.92 8.33
CA GLU A 48 -11.49 -10.96 6.89
C GLU A 48 -11.43 -9.57 6.26
N ALA A 49 -11.91 -8.52 6.95
CA ALA A 49 -11.77 -7.15 6.47
C ALA A 49 -10.30 -6.77 6.24
N LEU A 50 -9.39 -7.14 7.15
CA LEU A 50 -7.96 -6.91 6.96
C LEU A 50 -7.38 -7.75 5.80
N ARG A 51 -7.84 -9.00 5.65
CA ARG A 51 -7.46 -9.89 4.55
C ARG A 51 -7.92 -9.37 3.21
N ASP A 52 -9.10 -8.78 3.15
CA ASP A 52 -9.65 -8.20 1.93
C ASP A 52 -8.82 -7.02 1.41
N PHE A 53 -8.21 -6.25 2.31
CA PHE A 53 -7.22 -5.23 1.98
C PHE A 53 -5.80 -5.77 1.70
N GLY A 54 -5.58 -7.09 1.73
CA GLY A 54 -4.32 -7.73 1.36
C GLY A 54 -3.33 -7.95 2.50
N PHE A 55 -3.67 -7.63 3.75
CA PHE A 55 -2.78 -7.83 4.90
C PHE A 55 -2.58 -9.31 5.22
N GLY A 56 -1.39 -9.66 5.71
CA GLY A 56 -1.01 -11.02 6.06
C GLY A 56 -0.66 -11.94 4.88
N SER A 57 -0.63 -11.42 3.65
CA SER A 57 -0.25 -12.16 2.44
C SER A 57 0.72 -11.33 1.60
N PRO A 58 1.65 -11.94 0.84
CA PRO A 58 2.46 -11.22 -0.13
C PRO A 58 1.58 -10.50 -1.15
N THR A 59 1.98 -9.31 -1.58
CA THR A 59 1.25 -8.54 -2.59
C THR A 59 1.44 -9.10 -4.00
N GLY A 60 2.52 -9.87 -4.22
CA GLY A 60 2.89 -10.42 -5.52
C GLY A 60 3.67 -9.44 -6.39
N VAL A 61 4.14 -8.32 -5.84
CA VAL A 61 5.07 -7.41 -6.54
C VAL A 61 6.33 -8.18 -6.98
N GLU A 62 6.88 -7.84 -8.16
CA GLU A 62 8.04 -8.54 -8.74
C GLU A 62 9.35 -8.16 -8.02
N PHE A 63 9.34 -8.12 -6.71
CA PHE A 63 10.51 -7.83 -5.88
C PHE A 63 11.00 -9.12 -5.19
N PRO A 64 12.29 -9.44 -5.30
CA PRO A 64 12.84 -10.62 -4.63
C PRO A 64 12.67 -10.54 -3.11
N SER A 65 12.28 -11.66 -2.50
CA SER A 65 12.16 -11.77 -1.04
C SER A 65 11.14 -10.81 -0.40
N GLU A 66 10.00 -10.61 -1.06
CA GLU A 66 8.89 -9.84 -0.48
C GLU A 66 8.48 -10.42 0.88
N ALA A 67 8.50 -9.58 1.90
CA ALA A 67 8.00 -9.94 3.23
C ALA A 67 6.46 -9.94 3.22
N ARG A 68 5.87 -10.98 3.84
CA ARG A 68 4.40 -11.14 3.89
C ARG A 68 3.70 -10.34 4.99
N GLY A 69 4.47 -9.64 5.88
CA GLY A 69 3.90 -9.14 7.13
C GLY A 69 3.46 -10.28 8.06
N ALA A 70 2.65 -9.96 9.04
CA ALA A 70 2.06 -10.96 9.95
C ALA A 70 0.66 -10.53 10.37
N LEU A 71 -0.31 -11.41 10.18
CA LEU A 71 -1.67 -11.27 10.68
C LEU A 71 -2.08 -12.61 11.29
N ARG A 72 -2.27 -12.64 12.62
CA ARG A 72 -2.66 -13.86 13.32
C ARG A 72 -4.10 -14.23 13.00
N MET A 73 -4.36 -15.53 12.91
CA MET A 73 -5.73 -16.05 12.78
C MET A 73 -6.56 -15.75 14.05
N PRO A 74 -7.88 -15.59 13.92
CA PRO A 74 -8.78 -15.24 15.05
C PRO A 74 -8.76 -16.22 16.22
N ASP A 75 -8.50 -17.51 15.97
CA ASP A 75 -8.36 -18.56 17.00
C ASP A 75 -7.14 -18.35 17.92
N ARG A 76 -6.19 -17.51 17.49
CA ARG A 76 -5.00 -17.13 18.25
C ARG A 76 -5.11 -15.74 18.90
N TRP A 77 -6.28 -15.11 18.82
CA TRP A 77 -6.52 -13.82 19.44
C TRP A 77 -6.92 -14.02 20.90
N ASP A 78 -6.48 -13.12 21.75
CA ASP A 78 -6.93 -13.04 23.16
C ASP A 78 -8.06 -12.01 23.33
N GLY A 79 -8.51 -11.82 24.57
CA GLY A 79 -9.60 -10.89 24.88
C GLY A 79 -9.30 -9.42 24.56
N TYR A 80 -8.05 -9.06 24.31
CA TYR A 80 -7.63 -7.69 23.95
C TYR A 80 -7.33 -7.50 22.47
N SER A 81 -7.13 -8.60 21.72
CA SER A 81 -6.64 -8.54 20.35
C SER A 81 -7.55 -7.73 19.43
N LYS A 82 -8.88 -7.86 19.54
CA LYS A 82 -9.83 -7.07 18.72
C LYS A 82 -9.59 -5.57 18.85
N ALA A 83 -9.51 -5.07 20.08
CA ALA A 83 -9.27 -3.66 20.34
C ALA A 83 -7.86 -3.24 19.90
N SER A 84 -6.85 -4.06 20.20
CA SER A 84 -5.45 -3.81 19.79
C SER A 84 -5.32 -3.70 18.28
N ILE A 85 -5.90 -4.61 17.53
CA ILE A 85 -5.88 -4.64 16.07
C ILE A 85 -6.61 -3.43 15.48
N ALA A 86 -7.74 -3.03 16.08
CA ALA A 86 -8.48 -1.83 15.64
C ALA A 86 -7.68 -0.53 15.81
N MET A 87 -6.75 -0.51 16.76
CA MET A 87 -5.80 0.60 16.98
C MET A 87 -4.53 0.48 16.14
N GLY A 88 -4.35 -0.59 15.37
CA GLY A 88 -3.17 -0.82 14.52
C GLY A 88 -2.03 -1.60 15.19
N TYR A 89 -2.29 -2.30 16.28
CA TYR A 89 -1.32 -3.18 16.95
C TYR A 89 -1.56 -4.65 16.62
N GLU A 90 -0.63 -5.50 17.04
CA GLU A 90 -0.69 -6.98 16.94
C GLU A 90 -0.66 -7.56 15.52
N PHE A 91 -0.42 -6.75 14.49
CA PHE A 91 -0.13 -7.21 13.15
C PHE A 91 0.99 -6.41 12.52
N GLN A 92 1.67 -7.01 11.56
CA GLN A 92 2.81 -6.40 10.86
C GLN A 92 2.46 -6.25 9.38
N VAL A 93 2.75 -5.07 8.84
CA VAL A 93 2.52 -4.75 7.44
C VAL A 93 3.79 -4.24 6.78
N THR A 94 3.95 -4.53 5.50
CA THR A 94 5.00 -3.90 4.70
C THR A 94 4.50 -2.57 4.15
N PRO A 95 5.40 -1.62 3.83
CA PRO A 95 5.01 -0.39 3.13
C PRO A 95 4.24 -0.64 1.83
N VAL A 96 4.60 -1.71 1.09
CA VAL A 96 3.90 -2.07 -0.16
C VAL A 96 2.47 -2.57 0.12
N GLN A 97 2.28 -3.40 1.16
CA GLN A 97 0.93 -3.80 1.57
C GLN A 97 0.08 -2.60 1.97
N LEU A 98 0.66 -1.67 2.73
CA LEU A 98 -0.06 -0.46 3.15
C LEU A 98 -0.40 0.42 1.94
N ALA A 99 0.53 0.60 1.01
CA ALA A 99 0.29 1.34 -0.23
C ALA A 99 -0.81 0.67 -1.08
N ALA A 100 -0.80 -0.67 -1.21
CA ALA A 100 -1.83 -1.41 -1.94
C ALA A 100 -3.22 -1.28 -1.28
N ALA A 101 -3.30 -1.30 0.06
CA ALA A 101 -4.56 -1.10 0.78
C ALA A 101 -5.12 0.32 0.57
N TYR A 102 -4.27 1.36 0.63
CA TYR A 102 -4.68 2.73 0.32
C TYR A 102 -5.02 2.90 -1.16
N ALA A 103 -4.29 2.23 -2.06
CA ALA A 103 -4.63 2.20 -3.47
C ALA A 103 -6.00 1.55 -3.73
N ALA A 104 -6.39 0.52 -2.97
CA ALA A 104 -7.72 -0.04 -3.06
C ALA A 104 -8.81 0.98 -2.66
N ILE A 105 -8.58 1.79 -1.61
CA ILE A 105 -9.51 2.88 -1.23
C ILE A 105 -9.54 3.96 -2.33
N ALA A 106 -8.39 4.30 -2.90
CA ALA A 106 -8.26 5.26 -4.00
C ALA A 106 -8.96 4.76 -5.27
N ASN A 107 -8.94 3.46 -5.53
CA ASN A 107 -9.50 2.79 -6.70
C ASN A 107 -10.90 2.20 -6.42
N ASP A 108 -11.75 2.98 -5.80
CA ASP A 108 -13.16 2.65 -5.53
C ASP A 108 -13.37 1.24 -4.94
N GLY A 109 -12.47 0.82 -4.06
CA GLY A 109 -12.56 -0.42 -3.28
C GLY A 109 -11.99 -1.67 -3.94
N ILE A 110 -11.31 -1.56 -5.08
CA ILE A 110 -10.72 -2.71 -5.78
C ILE A 110 -9.23 -2.80 -5.45
N LEU A 111 -8.84 -3.90 -4.81
CA LEU A 111 -7.43 -4.23 -4.57
C LEU A 111 -6.81 -4.75 -5.88
N LEU A 112 -5.69 -4.16 -6.29
CA LEU A 112 -4.91 -4.56 -7.46
C LEU A 112 -3.61 -5.24 -7.04
N THR A 113 -3.08 -6.08 -7.92
CA THR A 113 -1.71 -6.57 -7.78
C THR A 113 -0.73 -5.46 -8.15
N PRO A 114 0.15 -5.01 -7.23
CA PRO A 114 1.16 -4.01 -7.57
C PRO A 114 2.21 -4.59 -8.51
N THR A 115 2.78 -3.76 -9.38
CA THR A 115 3.87 -4.11 -10.27
C THR A 115 4.95 -3.03 -10.29
N LEU A 116 6.20 -3.44 -10.48
CA LEU A 116 7.33 -2.54 -10.76
C LEU A 116 7.64 -2.49 -12.27
N VAL A 117 7.01 -3.38 -13.06
CA VAL A 117 7.25 -3.48 -14.50
C VAL A 117 6.03 -2.97 -15.26
N ARG A 118 6.13 -1.76 -15.77
CA ARG A 118 5.09 -1.17 -16.61
C ARG A 118 5.10 -1.77 -18.01
N GLU A 119 6.30 -1.94 -18.59
CA GLU A 119 6.48 -2.36 -19.97
C GLU A 119 7.81 -3.08 -20.16
N VAL A 120 7.85 -4.07 -21.01
CA VAL A 120 9.09 -4.71 -21.48
C VAL A 120 9.17 -4.57 -22.99
N ARG A 121 10.32 -4.09 -23.50
CA ARG A 121 10.60 -3.94 -24.94
C ARG A 121 11.68 -4.91 -25.39
N GLY A 122 11.53 -5.44 -26.59
CA GLY A 122 12.57 -6.19 -27.28
C GLY A 122 13.72 -5.29 -27.72
N ALA A 123 14.81 -5.92 -28.20
CA ALA A 123 15.95 -5.19 -28.76
C ALA A 123 15.59 -4.39 -30.03
N ASP A 124 14.52 -4.75 -30.71
CA ASP A 124 13.94 -4.08 -31.87
C ASP A 124 13.02 -2.88 -31.50
N GLY A 125 12.88 -2.58 -30.19
CA GLY A 125 12.06 -1.51 -29.67
C GLY A 125 10.55 -1.85 -29.58
N ARG A 126 10.13 -3.02 -30.06
CA ARG A 126 8.73 -3.43 -29.97
C ARG A 126 8.36 -3.78 -28.52
N VAL A 127 7.12 -3.45 -28.15
CA VAL A 127 6.58 -3.80 -26.83
C VAL A 127 6.29 -5.29 -26.78
N ALA A 128 7.07 -6.01 -25.99
CA ALA A 128 6.88 -7.45 -25.74
C ALA A 128 5.92 -7.72 -24.57
N TYR A 129 5.75 -6.76 -23.67
CA TYR A 129 4.82 -6.81 -22.56
C TYR A 129 4.42 -5.40 -22.16
N SER A 130 3.14 -5.17 -21.93
CA SER A 130 2.59 -3.96 -21.31
C SER A 130 1.71 -4.39 -20.14
N HIS A 131 1.95 -3.79 -18.97
CA HIS A 131 1.17 -4.10 -17.78
C HIS A 131 -0.28 -3.64 -17.97
N GLN A 132 -1.21 -4.54 -17.66
CA GLN A 132 -2.61 -4.21 -17.48
C GLN A 132 -2.96 -4.37 -16.00
N PRO A 133 -3.77 -3.47 -15.42
CA PRO A 133 -4.20 -3.60 -14.03
C PRO A 133 -4.85 -4.96 -13.77
N GLU A 134 -4.34 -5.68 -12.78
CA GLU A 134 -4.86 -7.01 -12.39
C GLU A 134 -5.68 -6.89 -11.08
N PRO A 135 -7.03 -6.94 -11.14
CA PRO A 135 -7.85 -6.97 -9.94
C PRO A 135 -7.64 -8.26 -9.15
N VAL A 136 -7.35 -8.12 -7.85
CA VAL A 136 -7.28 -9.25 -6.91
C VAL A 136 -8.67 -9.54 -6.38
N ARG A 137 -9.33 -8.51 -5.84
CA ARG A 137 -10.68 -8.59 -5.27
C ARG A 137 -11.27 -7.19 -5.02
N ARG A 138 -12.55 -7.15 -4.78
CA ARG A 138 -13.20 -5.97 -4.20
C ARG A 138 -13.11 -6.07 -2.67
N ALA A 139 -12.34 -5.17 -2.05
CA ALA A 139 -12.19 -5.12 -0.60
C ALA A 139 -13.40 -4.44 0.07
N VAL A 140 -13.92 -3.38 -0.54
CA VAL A 140 -15.13 -2.66 -0.09
C VAL A 140 -15.93 -2.17 -1.29
N THR A 141 -17.18 -1.77 -1.06
CA THR A 141 -18.02 -1.14 -2.10
C THR A 141 -17.49 0.25 -2.48
N VAL A 142 -17.90 0.75 -3.65
CA VAL A 142 -17.55 2.09 -4.13
C VAL A 142 -17.92 3.17 -3.10
N ASP A 143 -19.13 3.09 -2.57
CA ASP A 143 -19.64 4.08 -1.60
C ASP A 143 -18.85 4.08 -0.30
N VAL A 144 -18.47 2.90 0.19
CA VAL A 144 -17.61 2.77 1.38
C VAL A 144 -16.22 3.35 1.10
N ALA A 145 -15.62 3.06 -0.06
CA ALA A 145 -14.31 3.62 -0.44
C ALA A 145 -14.34 5.15 -0.50
N ARG A 146 -15.37 5.73 -1.11
CA ARG A 146 -15.57 7.18 -1.20
C ARG A 146 -15.81 7.82 0.16
N THR A 147 -16.64 7.19 0.99
CA THR A 147 -16.88 7.63 2.37
C THR A 147 -15.57 7.63 3.18
N LEU A 148 -14.79 6.58 3.08
CA LEU A 148 -13.46 6.49 3.74
C LEU A 148 -12.51 7.59 3.25
N ARG A 149 -12.46 7.88 1.95
CA ARG A 149 -11.67 9.02 1.44
C ARG A 149 -12.10 10.34 2.07
N GLY A 150 -13.41 10.56 2.22
CA GLY A 150 -13.94 11.72 2.92
C GLY A 150 -13.46 11.82 4.38
N TYR A 151 -13.52 10.71 5.12
CA TYR A 151 -13.01 10.66 6.50
C TYR A 151 -11.48 10.88 6.57
N LEU A 152 -10.73 10.27 5.65
CA LEU A 152 -9.28 10.47 5.56
C LEU A 152 -8.88 11.89 5.19
N ARG A 153 -9.74 12.62 4.47
CA ARG A 153 -9.55 14.04 4.14
C ARG A 153 -9.68 14.92 5.39
N SER A 154 -10.64 14.63 6.27
CA SER A 154 -10.80 15.38 7.51
C SER A 154 -9.59 15.31 8.46
N VAL A 155 -8.74 14.31 8.32
CA VAL A 155 -7.48 14.18 9.09
C VAL A 155 -6.50 15.34 8.83
N LEU A 156 -6.61 15.99 7.66
CA LEU A 156 -5.79 17.13 7.28
C LEU A 156 -6.48 18.49 7.55
N GLU A 157 -7.75 18.49 7.95
CA GLU A 157 -8.47 19.70 8.33
C GLU A 157 -8.02 20.19 9.71
N GLU A 158 -8.46 21.40 10.08
CA GLU A 158 -8.20 22.00 11.38
C GLU A 158 -8.57 21.05 12.52
N GLY A 159 -7.65 20.85 13.46
CA GLY A 159 -7.77 19.89 14.56
C GLY A 159 -7.59 18.42 14.17
N GLY A 160 -7.24 18.13 12.92
CA GLY A 160 -6.86 16.78 12.46
C GLY A 160 -5.39 16.46 12.75
N THR A 161 -5.04 15.15 12.81
CA THR A 161 -3.68 14.74 13.21
C THR A 161 -2.61 14.98 12.13
N ALA A 162 -2.98 15.37 10.90
CA ALA A 162 -2.07 15.67 9.80
C ALA A 162 -2.27 17.06 9.19
N GLU A 163 -2.74 18.03 9.96
CA GLU A 163 -2.96 19.40 9.48
C GLU A 163 -1.71 20.00 8.81
N GLY A 164 -0.51 19.71 9.33
CA GLY A 164 0.77 20.14 8.77
C GLY A 164 1.11 19.59 7.38
N ALA A 165 0.37 18.59 6.88
CA ALA A 165 0.54 18.04 5.54
C ALA A 165 -0.39 18.66 4.49
N ARG A 166 -1.22 19.67 4.85
CA ARG A 166 -2.12 20.34 3.90
C ARG A 166 -1.34 20.95 2.75
N LEU A 167 -1.85 20.73 1.54
CA LEU A 167 -1.42 21.46 0.35
C LEU A 167 -2.28 22.70 0.18
N ALA A 168 -1.70 23.78 -0.33
CA ALA A 168 -2.40 25.07 -0.45
C ALA A 168 -3.58 25.00 -1.43
N ASN A 169 -3.38 24.29 -2.56
CA ASN A 169 -4.30 24.35 -3.70
C ASN A 169 -4.96 23.02 -4.04
N TYR A 170 -4.64 21.93 -3.32
CA TYR A 170 -5.11 20.61 -3.69
C TYR A 170 -5.59 19.82 -2.48
N SER A 171 -6.60 18.98 -2.70
CA SER A 171 -7.11 18.10 -1.67
C SER A 171 -6.20 16.88 -1.48
N LEU A 172 -5.97 16.53 -0.22
CA LEU A 172 -5.22 15.36 0.19
C LEU A 172 -6.06 14.57 1.21
N ALA A 173 -6.06 13.25 1.11
CA ALA A 173 -6.63 12.36 2.11
C ALA A 173 -5.53 11.48 2.70
N GLY A 174 -5.56 11.21 4.01
CA GLY A 174 -4.50 10.38 4.59
C GLY A 174 -4.72 10.07 6.06
N LYS A 175 -3.81 9.26 6.62
CA LYS A 175 -3.82 8.88 8.03
C LYS A 175 -2.42 8.80 8.58
N THR A 176 -2.24 9.39 9.74
CA THR A 176 -1.03 9.28 10.56
C THR A 176 -0.99 7.95 11.30
N GLY A 177 0.20 7.42 11.50
CA GLY A 177 0.47 6.32 12.39
C GLY A 177 1.67 6.64 13.30
N THR A 178 1.56 6.21 14.55
CA THR A 178 2.65 6.30 15.54
C THR A 178 2.63 5.04 16.37
N ALA A 179 3.49 4.10 16.03
CA ALA A 179 3.57 2.81 16.70
C ALA A 179 4.82 2.76 17.57
N GLN A 180 4.67 2.42 18.85
CA GLN A 180 5.80 2.16 19.73
C GLN A 180 6.48 0.86 19.31
N LYS A 181 7.82 0.88 19.24
CA LYS A 181 8.59 -0.32 18.86
C LYS A 181 8.56 -1.35 19.98
N THR A 182 8.60 -2.61 19.59
CA THR A 182 8.57 -3.75 20.53
C THR A 182 9.88 -4.52 20.49
N GLU A 183 10.25 -5.09 21.63
CA GLU A 183 11.33 -6.06 21.76
C GLU A 183 10.86 -7.22 22.64
N GLY A 184 10.90 -8.43 22.08
CA GLY A 184 10.32 -9.60 22.75
C GLY A 184 8.81 -9.41 22.99
N LYS A 185 8.41 -9.40 24.27
CA LYS A 185 7.00 -9.22 24.69
C LYS A 185 6.67 -7.81 25.18
N GLY A 186 7.63 -6.88 25.16
CA GLY A 186 7.47 -5.53 25.69
C GLY A 186 7.63 -4.43 24.67
N TYR A 187 7.28 -3.20 25.07
CA TYR A 187 7.55 -1.98 24.30
C TYR A 187 8.89 -1.38 24.70
N ILE A 188 9.63 -0.88 23.72
CA ILE A 188 10.86 -0.13 23.96
C ILE A 188 10.48 1.32 24.27
N ALA A 189 10.80 1.77 25.48
CA ALA A 189 10.50 3.14 25.90
C ALA A 189 11.18 4.18 24.98
N GLY A 190 10.42 5.19 24.57
CA GLY A 190 10.93 6.30 23.75
C GLY A 190 11.28 5.96 22.30
N ARG A 191 11.03 4.73 21.83
CA ARG A 191 11.29 4.35 20.44
C ARG A 191 10.02 4.09 19.66
N TYR A 192 9.86 4.79 18.53
CA TYR A 192 8.65 4.79 17.74
C TYR A 192 8.93 4.58 16.26
N THR A 193 7.92 4.12 15.55
CA THR A 193 7.81 4.21 14.10
C THR A 193 6.73 5.22 13.77
N ALA A 194 7.10 6.30 13.12
CA ALA A 194 6.19 7.33 12.63
C ALA A 194 5.83 7.02 11.18
N SER A 195 4.58 7.20 10.80
CA SER A 195 4.15 6.97 9.41
C SER A 195 3.02 7.90 9.01
N PHE A 196 2.90 8.10 7.69
CA PHE A 196 1.77 8.74 7.06
C PHE A 196 1.49 8.05 5.73
N ALA A 197 0.23 7.68 5.51
CA ALA A 197 -0.23 7.14 4.24
C ALA A 197 -1.25 8.12 3.65
N ALA A 198 -1.04 8.53 2.41
CA ALA A 198 -1.82 9.57 1.74
C ALA A 198 -2.31 9.12 0.36
N ILE A 199 -3.46 9.63 -0.05
CA ILE A 199 -4.08 9.52 -1.37
C ILE A 199 -4.12 10.93 -1.97
N PHE A 200 -3.57 11.12 -3.16
CA PHE A 200 -3.49 12.42 -3.83
C PHE A 200 -3.91 12.33 -5.31
N PRO A 201 -4.70 13.27 -5.82
CA PRO A 201 -5.64 14.12 -5.06
C PRO A 201 -6.71 13.26 -4.34
N ALA A 202 -7.38 13.82 -3.32
CA ALA A 202 -8.42 13.07 -2.60
C ALA A 202 -9.67 12.80 -3.45
N ASP A 203 -10.00 13.74 -4.35
CA ASP A 203 -11.24 13.70 -5.14
C ASP A 203 -11.10 12.85 -6.41
N ASP A 204 -9.96 12.93 -7.11
CA ASP A 204 -9.61 12.12 -8.29
C ASP A 204 -8.22 11.50 -8.09
N PRO A 205 -8.11 10.38 -7.37
CA PRO A 205 -6.85 9.80 -6.94
C PRO A 205 -5.93 9.41 -8.10
N GLN A 206 -4.67 9.85 -8.03
CA GLN A 206 -3.62 9.53 -8.99
C GLN A 206 -2.41 8.87 -8.33
N LEU A 207 -2.14 9.23 -7.06
CA LEU A 207 -1.00 8.71 -6.30
C LEU A 207 -1.42 8.23 -4.92
N VAL A 208 -0.73 7.22 -4.45
CA VAL A 208 -0.66 6.85 -3.04
C VAL A 208 0.78 7.02 -2.57
N VAL A 209 0.96 7.76 -1.48
CA VAL A 209 2.28 8.01 -0.88
C VAL A 209 2.29 7.43 0.52
N VAL A 210 3.26 6.57 0.82
CA VAL A 210 3.47 6.02 2.16
C VAL A 210 4.85 6.41 2.63
N VAL A 211 4.90 7.22 3.68
CA VAL A 211 6.13 7.61 4.37
C VAL A 211 6.20 6.90 5.71
N LYS A 212 7.31 6.20 5.96
CA LYS A 212 7.62 5.53 7.22
C LYS A 212 8.99 5.98 7.69
N ILE A 213 9.04 6.50 8.90
CA ILE A 213 10.29 6.91 9.56
C ILE A 213 10.49 6.02 10.78
N ASP A 214 11.57 5.28 10.78
CA ASP A 214 11.91 4.38 11.87
C ASP A 214 12.80 5.09 12.87
N ASP A 215 12.37 5.11 14.14
CA ASP A 215 13.08 5.69 15.26
C ASP A 215 13.47 7.18 15.06
N PRO A 216 12.50 8.07 14.70
CA PRO A 216 12.80 9.48 14.48
C PRO A 216 13.36 10.12 15.75
N LYS A 217 14.27 11.08 15.57
CA LYS A 217 14.83 11.83 16.69
C LYS A 217 14.08 13.14 16.91
N GLY A 218 13.82 13.48 18.15
CA GLY A 218 13.02 14.64 18.54
C GLY A 218 11.52 14.34 18.49
N ALA A 219 10.78 14.88 17.52
CA ALA A 219 9.38 14.58 17.34
C ALA A 219 9.17 13.17 16.83
N TYR A 220 8.20 12.44 17.38
CA TYR A 220 7.92 11.04 17.04
C TYR A 220 6.52 10.78 16.50
N TYR A 221 5.62 11.74 16.55
CA TYR A 221 4.30 11.61 15.96
C TYR A 221 4.35 11.66 14.44
N GLY A 222 3.60 10.77 13.77
CA GLY A 222 3.53 10.73 12.31
C GLY A 222 3.05 12.05 11.70
N GLY A 223 2.16 12.77 12.40
CA GLY A 223 1.69 14.10 11.99
C GLY A 223 2.76 15.20 12.04
N GLN A 224 3.78 15.03 12.88
CA GLN A 224 4.88 15.99 13.05
C GLN A 224 6.12 15.66 12.22
N THR A 225 6.21 14.44 11.70
CA THR A 225 7.40 13.93 11.00
C THR A 225 7.07 13.45 9.58
N ALA A 226 6.33 12.35 9.44
CA ALA A 226 6.03 11.73 8.16
C ALA A 226 5.06 12.56 7.31
N ALA A 227 4.08 13.22 7.92
CA ALA A 227 3.08 14.01 7.21
C ALA A 227 3.68 15.28 6.55
N PRO A 228 4.50 16.11 7.22
CA PRO A 228 5.19 17.22 6.57
C PRO A 228 6.14 16.79 5.45
N LEU A 229 6.84 15.67 5.61
CA LEU A 229 7.70 15.12 4.57
C LEU A 229 6.88 14.71 3.33
N THR A 230 5.71 14.09 3.52
CA THR A 230 4.80 13.77 2.42
C THR A 230 4.36 15.03 1.68
N ARG A 231 4.06 16.12 2.39
CA ARG A 231 3.75 17.41 1.78
C ARG A 231 4.90 17.89 0.88
N SER A 232 6.12 17.94 1.40
CA SER A 232 7.29 18.37 0.61
C SER A 232 7.48 17.51 -0.65
N MET A 233 7.35 16.19 -0.51
CA MET A 233 7.45 15.26 -1.67
C MET A 233 6.39 15.54 -2.73
N LEU A 234 5.15 15.82 -2.33
CA LEU A 234 4.07 16.14 -3.25
C LEU A 234 4.26 17.52 -3.91
N GLU A 235 4.72 18.53 -3.16
CA GLU A 235 5.06 19.85 -3.70
C GLU A 235 6.18 19.76 -4.74
N GLU A 236 7.22 18.96 -4.49
CA GLU A 236 8.29 18.68 -5.45
C GLU A 236 7.78 17.92 -6.68
N ALA A 237 6.93 16.91 -6.49
CA ALA A 237 6.33 16.16 -7.59
C ALA A 237 5.42 17.04 -8.46
N LEU A 238 4.69 17.98 -7.86
CA LEU A 238 3.89 18.97 -8.57
C LEU A 238 4.74 19.98 -9.33
N ALA A 239 5.91 20.35 -8.82
CA ALA A 239 6.85 21.26 -9.48
C ALA A 239 7.64 20.58 -10.60
N ALA A 240 7.87 19.28 -10.54
CA ALA A 240 8.68 18.54 -11.50
C ALA A 240 8.06 18.54 -12.90
N ARG A 241 8.88 18.81 -13.94
CA ARG A 241 8.42 18.80 -15.36
C ARG A 241 7.92 17.44 -15.81
N GLN A 242 8.55 16.37 -15.33
CA GLN A 242 8.18 14.98 -15.58
C GLN A 242 7.71 14.38 -14.25
N SER A 243 6.43 14.30 -14.08
CA SER A 243 5.76 13.79 -12.87
C SER A 243 4.78 12.70 -13.28
N ALA A 244 4.55 11.74 -12.39
CA ALA A 244 3.47 10.77 -12.55
C ALA A 244 2.07 11.39 -12.36
N ILE A 245 2.01 12.70 -12.02
CA ILE A 245 0.78 13.44 -11.79
C ILE A 245 0.29 14.02 -13.12
N ASP A 246 -0.90 13.64 -13.53
CA ASP A 246 -1.61 14.28 -14.64
C ASP A 246 -2.20 15.61 -14.14
N ARG A 247 -1.54 16.71 -14.51
CA ARG A 247 -1.93 18.05 -14.09
C ARG A 247 -3.25 18.51 -14.69
N MET A 248 -3.66 17.97 -15.83
CA MET A 248 -4.93 18.33 -16.48
C MET A 248 -6.13 17.80 -15.70
N ARG A 249 -5.92 16.80 -14.85
CA ARG A 249 -6.94 16.24 -13.94
C ARG A 249 -6.91 16.84 -12.53
N LEU A 250 -5.99 17.75 -12.25
CA LEU A 250 -5.94 18.42 -10.94
C LEU A 250 -7.04 19.48 -10.86
N VAL A 251 -7.90 19.35 -9.88
CA VAL A 251 -8.88 20.38 -9.51
C VAL A 251 -8.31 21.18 -8.34
N GLU A 252 -8.09 22.47 -8.55
CA GLU A 252 -7.65 23.36 -7.48
C GLU A 252 -8.79 23.58 -6.48
N THR A 253 -8.50 23.39 -5.20
CA THR A 253 -9.43 23.71 -4.12
C THR A 253 -9.23 25.18 -3.72
N THR A 254 -10.23 26.02 -3.97
CA THR A 254 -10.23 27.41 -3.46
C THR A 254 -10.27 27.37 -1.93
N PRO A 255 -9.39 28.10 -1.22
CA PRO A 255 -9.45 28.17 0.23
C PRO A 255 -10.81 28.74 0.68
N GLY A 256 -11.59 27.92 1.38
CA GLY A 256 -12.83 28.38 2.03
C GLY A 256 -14.16 27.83 1.48
N THR A 257 -14.18 27.05 0.43
CA THR A 257 -15.43 26.40 -0.04
C THR A 257 -15.43 24.89 0.24
N GLY A 258 -16.17 24.49 1.26
CA GLY A 258 -16.54 23.09 1.44
C GLY A 258 -17.39 22.65 0.25
N VAL A 259 -16.84 21.82 -0.63
CA VAL A 259 -17.55 21.34 -1.83
C VAL A 259 -18.53 20.24 -1.42
N ALA A 260 -19.79 20.51 -1.69
CA ALA A 260 -20.87 19.52 -1.62
C ALA A 260 -20.61 18.35 -2.59
N ALA A 261 -20.87 17.12 -2.12
CA ALA A 261 -20.82 15.92 -2.93
C ALA A 261 -21.81 16.01 -4.12
N GLY A 262 -21.32 15.81 -5.33
CA GLY A 262 -22.14 15.57 -6.48
C GLY A 262 -21.72 16.30 -7.76
N ALA A 263 -20.68 15.82 -8.42
CA ALA A 263 -20.47 16.12 -9.83
C ALA A 263 -20.38 14.79 -10.62
N PRO A 264 -21.00 14.68 -11.81
CA PRO A 264 -20.95 13.47 -12.62
C PRO A 264 -19.55 13.21 -13.17
N ALA A 265 -19.19 11.94 -13.31
CA ALA A 265 -17.90 11.50 -13.84
C ALA A 265 -17.68 12.06 -15.26
N PRO A 266 -16.47 12.58 -15.57
CA PRO A 266 -16.17 13.03 -16.92
C PRO A 266 -15.98 11.84 -17.88
N GLU A 267 -16.52 12.00 -19.08
CA GLU A 267 -16.36 11.05 -20.20
C GLU A 267 -14.89 10.92 -20.61
N ALA A 268 -14.50 9.70 -20.94
CA ALA A 268 -13.14 9.36 -21.36
C ALA A 268 -12.72 10.15 -22.62
N ARG A 269 -11.64 10.91 -22.53
CA ARG A 269 -10.95 11.58 -23.65
C ARG A 269 -9.73 10.79 -24.11
N PRO A 270 -9.36 10.83 -25.40
CA PRO A 270 -8.20 10.11 -25.93
C PRO A 270 -6.88 10.63 -25.35
N GLU A 271 -5.98 9.71 -25.06
CA GLU A 271 -4.66 9.96 -24.44
C GLU A 271 -3.74 10.75 -25.38
N PRO A 272 -2.97 11.74 -24.88
CA PRO A 272 -1.88 12.37 -25.61
C PRO A 272 -0.64 11.47 -25.70
N PRO A 273 0.24 11.66 -26.71
CA PRO A 273 1.40 10.79 -26.92
C PRO A 273 2.41 10.90 -25.79
N GLU A 274 2.77 9.74 -25.24
CA GLU A 274 3.64 9.59 -24.06
C GLU A 274 5.10 9.99 -24.34
N GLN A 275 5.66 10.85 -23.49
CA GLN A 275 7.11 11.01 -23.35
C GLN A 275 7.65 9.95 -22.38
N ARG A 276 8.58 9.13 -22.86
CA ARG A 276 9.09 7.94 -22.19
C ARG A 276 10.29 8.27 -21.29
N VAL A 277 10.23 7.88 -20.04
CA VAL A 277 11.39 7.81 -19.15
C VAL A 277 11.86 6.35 -19.08
N ILE A 278 13.05 6.07 -19.63
CA ILE A 278 13.70 4.77 -19.46
C ILE A 278 14.44 4.81 -18.12
N VAL A 279 13.90 4.13 -17.13
CA VAL A 279 14.60 3.90 -15.85
C VAL A 279 15.43 2.62 -16.01
N ALA A 280 16.75 2.75 -16.02
CA ALA A 280 17.63 1.59 -15.89
C ALA A 280 17.47 1.04 -14.47
N LEU A 281 16.94 -0.18 -14.35
CA LEU A 281 16.87 -0.86 -13.04
C LEU A 281 18.29 -1.09 -12.51
N PRO A 282 18.61 -0.74 -11.27
CA PRO A 282 19.91 -1.03 -10.69
C PRO A 282 20.11 -2.55 -10.73
N VAL A 283 21.20 -2.98 -11.33
CA VAL A 283 21.66 -4.37 -11.23
C VAL A 283 21.95 -4.60 -9.76
N ALA A 284 21.20 -5.48 -9.12
CA ALA A 284 21.39 -5.81 -7.72
C ALA A 284 22.84 -6.29 -7.52
N GLY A 285 23.68 -5.44 -6.95
CA GLY A 285 25.04 -5.74 -6.52
C GLY A 285 25.00 -6.54 -5.21
N GLY A 286 24.48 -7.76 -5.27
CA GLY A 286 24.64 -8.76 -4.23
C GLY A 286 25.56 -9.84 -4.79
N GLU A 287 26.50 -10.32 -3.99
CA GLU A 287 27.33 -11.46 -4.38
C GLU A 287 26.46 -12.60 -4.92
N PRO A 288 26.80 -13.20 -6.08
CA PRO A 288 25.99 -14.26 -6.68
C PRO A 288 25.91 -15.41 -5.68
N ARG A 289 24.68 -15.75 -5.24
CA ARG A 289 24.43 -16.98 -4.49
C ARG A 289 24.99 -18.14 -5.33
N ARG A 290 26.13 -18.69 -4.92
CA ARG A 290 26.76 -19.84 -5.55
C ARG A 290 25.87 -21.05 -5.30
N GLY A 291 25.35 -21.67 -6.37
CA GLY A 291 24.52 -22.85 -6.28
C GLY A 291 23.78 -23.13 -7.59
N ARG A 292 23.24 -24.31 -7.69
CA ARG A 292 22.32 -24.69 -8.77
C ARG A 292 20.93 -24.90 -8.20
N THR A 293 19.91 -24.54 -8.96
CA THR A 293 18.50 -24.73 -8.59
C THR A 293 17.72 -25.25 -9.79
N LEU A 294 16.58 -25.88 -9.54
CA LEU A 294 15.73 -26.42 -10.60
C LEU A 294 14.90 -25.32 -11.24
N VAL A 295 14.82 -25.31 -12.56
CA VAL A 295 13.94 -24.44 -13.33
C VAL A 295 12.50 -24.83 -13.02
N PRO A 296 11.66 -23.91 -12.50
CA PRO A 296 10.28 -24.22 -12.17
C PRO A 296 9.42 -24.46 -13.41
N ARG A 297 8.38 -25.26 -13.29
CA ARG A 297 7.38 -25.45 -14.34
C ARG A 297 6.50 -24.21 -14.44
N VAL A 298 6.53 -23.54 -15.61
CA VAL A 298 5.79 -22.30 -15.85
C VAL A 298 4.88 -22.37 -17.08
N ALA A 299 4.77 -23.52 -17.70
CA ALA A 299 3.86 -23.72 -18.84
C ALA A 299 2.39 -23.53 -18.39
N GLY A 300 1.61 -22.84 -19.22
CA GLY A 300 0.18 -22.59 -18.98
C GLY A 300 -0.12 -21.42 -18.04
N VAL A 301 0.90 -20.67 -17.58
CA VAL A 301 0.66 -19.48 -16.78
C VAL A 301 1.01 -18.20 -17.55
N SER A 302 0.46 -17.07 -17.14
CA SER A 302 0.80 -15.77 -17.74
C SER A 302 2.31 -15.52 -17.65
N LEU A 303 2.87 -14.80 -18.64
CA LEU A 303 4.30 -14.43 -18.68
C LEU A 303 4.79 -13.80 -17.38
N ARG A 304 3.96 -12.99 -16.74
CA ARG A 304 4.26 -12.38 -15.46
C ARG A 304 4.45 -13.41 -14.34
N ARG A 305 3.52 -14.39 -14.22
CA ARG A 305 3.64 -15.48 -13.23
C ARG A 305 4.83 -16.35 -13.51
N ALA A 306 5.12 -16.61 -14.80
CA ALA A 306 6.30 -17.34 -15.22
C ALA A 306 7.60 -16.63 -14.82
N ALA A 307 7.72 -15.33 -15.12
CA ALA A 307 8.87 -14.52 -14.76
C ALA A 307 9.07 -14.47 -13.22
N ASN A 308 8.00 -14.24 -12.46
CA ASN A 308 8.06 -14.23 -11.01
C ASN A 308 8.51 -15.56 -10.41
N ALA A 309 8.01 -16.68 -10.93
CA ALA A 309 8.41 -18.00 -10.47
C ALA A 309 9.92 -18.27 -10.70
N LEU A 310 10.45 -17.82 -11.84
CA LEU A 310 11.86 -17.92 -12.18
C LEU A 310 12.73 -16.98 -11.34
N HIS A 311 12.34 -15.72 -11.16
CA HIS A 311 13.07 -14.77 -10.31
C HIS A 311 13.14 -15.21 -8.86
N ARG A 312 12.07 -15.78 -8.30
CA ARG A 312 12.06 -16.34 -6.93
C ARG A 312 13.08 -17.48 -6.74
N ARG A 313 13.44 -18.16 -7.83
CA ARG A 313 14.50 -19.19 -7.84
C ARG A 313 15.88 -18.61 -8.13
N GLY A 314 15.97 -17.29 -8.33
CA GLY A 314 17.22 -16.57 -8.57
C GLY A 314 17.68 -16.60 -10.03
N PHE A 315 16.82 -16.92 -10.99
CA PHE A 315 17.14 -16.88 -12.42
C PHE A 315 16.94 -15.46 -13.00
N ARG A 316 17.73 -15.12 -14.01
CA ARG A 316 17.43 -14.01 -14.92
C ARG A 316 16.47 -14.51 -15.99
N VAL A 317 15.55 -13.67 -16.45
CA VAL A 317 14.49 -14.08 -17.38
C VAL A 317 14.59 -13.31 -18.70
N ALA A 318 14.54 -14.02 -19.81
CA ALA A 318 14.26 -13.48 -21.12
C ALA A 318 12.91 -14.02 -21.60
N ILE A 319 12.11 -13.17 -22.25
CA ILE A 319 10.80 -13.54 -22.78
C ILE A 319 10.85 -13.54 -24.30
N ARG A 320 10.25 -14.54 -24.94
CA ARG A 320 10.09 -14.68 -26.38
C ARG A 320 8.63 -15.02 -26.67
N GLY A 321 7.92 -14.17 -27.41
CA GLY A 321 6.49 -14.26 -27.69
C GLY A 321 5.64 -13.51 -26.66
N ASP A 322 4.32 -13.58 -26.81
CA ASP A 322 3.32 -12.87 -26.03
C ASP A 322 2.32 -13.87 -25.42
N GLY A 323 1.48 -13.42 -24.47
CA GLY A 323 0.39 -14.23 -23.92
C GLY A 323 0.80 -15.19 -22.81
N THR A 324 0.67 -16.49 -23.05
CA THR A 324 0.87 -17.57 -22.06
C THR A 324 2.19 -18.28 -22.24
N ALA A 325 2.90 -18.53 -21.16
CA ALA A 325 4.17 -19.27 -21.19
C ALA A 325 3.94 -20.72 -21.66
N LEU A 326 4.67 -21.14 -22.69
CA LEU A 326 4.61 -22.51 -23.22
C LEU A 326 5.72 -23.40 -22.66
N ARG A 327 6.95 -22.89 -22.66
CA ARG A 327 8.13 -23.64 -22.24
C ARG A 327 9.25 -22.71 -21.81
N THR A 328 10.26 -23.29 -21.17
CA THR A 328 11.50 -22.60 -20.81
C THR A 328 12.72 -23.23 -21.46
N THR A 329 13.77 -22.44 -21.58
CA THR A 329 15.11 -22.91 -21.97
C THR A 329 16.12 -22.33 -20.97
N PRO A 330 16.77 -23.13 -20.10
CA PRO A 330 16.66 -24.58 -19.92
C PRO A 330 15.24 -25.05 -19.58
N ALA A 331 14.94 -26.33 -19.80
CA ALA A 331 13.62 -26.90 -19.61
C ALA A 331 13.19 -26.91 -18.12
N ALA A 332 11.89 -26.96 -17.87
CA ALA A 332 11.37 -27.13 -16.51
C ALA A 332 11.87 -28.44 -15.90
N GLY A 333 12.42 -28.40 -14.70
CA GLY A 333 13.06 -29.52 -14.02
C GLY A 333 14.57 -29.63 -14.24
N ASP A 334 15.14 -28.91 -15.22
CA ASP A 334 16.59 -28.86 -15.38
C ASP A 334 17.26 -28.10 -14.25
N SER A 335 18.44 -28.56 -13.86
CA SER A 335 19.29 -27.86 -12.90
C SER A 335 20.10 -26.77 -13.60
N ALA A 336 19.97 -25.52 -13.18
CA ALA A 336 20.72 -24.40 -13.73
C ALA A 336 21.36 -23.55 -12.62
N ALA A 337 22.45 -22.84 -12.94
CA ALA A 337 23.12 -21.99 -11.97
C ALA A 337 22.23 -20.82 -11.55
N VAL A 338 22.22 -20.46 -10.28
CA VAL A 338 21.57 -19.24 -9.78
C VAL A 338 22.21 -18.03 -10.46
N GLY A 339 21.39 -17.09 -10.97
CA GLY A 339 21.84 -15.96 -11.78
C GLY A 339 21.92 -16.22 -13.27
N SER A 340 21.79 -17.50 -13.75
CA SER A 340 21.78 -17.79 -15.18
C SER A 340 20.48 -17.31 -15.84
N LEU A 341 20.57 -17.11 -17.17
CA LEU A 341 19.43 -16.69 -17.99
C LEU A 341 18.54 -17.91 -18.30
N VAL A 342 17.24 -17.77 -18.04
CA VAL A 342 16.20 -18.71 -18.48
C VAL A 342 15.30 -17.98 -19.46
N THR A 343 15.16 -18.51 -20.67
CA THR A 343 14.26 -17.97 -21.68
C THR A 343 12.88 -18.60 -21.54
N VAL A 344 11.84 -17.78 -21.42
CA VAL A 344 10.43 -18.20 -21.46
C VAL A 344 9.92 -17.97 -22.88
N TRP A 345 9.41 -19.04 -23.48
CA TRP A 345 8.74 -18.99 -24.79
C TRP A 345 7.23 -18.94 -24.55
N ALA A 346 6.54 -18.05 -25.22
CA ALA A 346 5.11 -17.81 -25.06
C ALA A 346 4.38 -17.68 -26.40
N GLU A 347 3.08 -17.90 -26.34
CA GLU A 347 2.12 -17.75 -27.43
C GLU A 347 0.85 -17.09 -26.91
#